data_108cbf2113363d821225e598f24a8f8f
#
_entry.id   108cbf2113363d821225e598f24a8f8f
#
_cell.length_a   1.000
_cell.length_b   1.000
_cell.length_c   1.000
_cell.angle_alpha   90.00
_cell.angle_beta   90.00
_cell.angle_gamma   90.00
#
_symmetry.space_group_name_H-M   'P 1'
#
loop_
_entity.id
_entity.type
_entity.pdbx_description
1 polymer ?
#
loop_
_entity_poly.entity_id
_entity_poly.type
_entity_poly.pdbx_seq_one_letter_code
_entity_poly.pdbx_strand_id
1 'polypeptide(L)'
;MDKVKPKSLISWLLFDLANTVYAFVIPGLYFSVWLVSEKGWTDQQLGFATSSAMIIVAILGPWVGRKSDGSEGKKRLLLLMTIMCIASTFLLGTFNVQISVILFVISLIGFNLGSVVYDALLISVSNEENRGKISGMGVAFGYMGSLIGFGVATVLQSLGYSYVEIFRSVAILFLIFSLPAFLFVEEKFVSAEKVKISILSSLNIVIKSWKHSRQYKGLTRFLVGRFFYADAINTLISGLLAVYLVEEAGLTPADSQNILALAIVISIIGGYIFGKAADKYGPRRLILISIFCWIISLSLAIVATEFNQMWLIYVTGVLGGFNTVSYTHLRAHETMEY
;
A
#
# COMPACT_ATOMS: atom_id res chain seq x y z
N MET A 1 -24.50 -11.87 19.87
CA MET A 1 -23.65 -11.39 18.78
C MET A 1 -23.70 -9.88 18.74
N ASP A 2 -22.62 -9.22 19.15
CA ASP A 2 -22.59 -7.76 19.15
C ASP A 2 -22.58 -7.26 17.70
N LYS A 3 -23.64 -6.52 17.33
CA LYS A 3 -23.73 -5.90 16.01
C LYS A 3 -22.61 -4.85 15.88
N VAL A 4 -21.77 -4.99 14.87
CA VAL A 4 -20.77 -3.98 14.53
C VAL A 4 -21.47 -2.63 14.37
N LYS A 5 -20.99 -1.61 15.09
CA LYS A 5 -21.56 -0.26 15.01
C LYS A 5 -21.26 0.35 13.63
N PRO A 6 -22.26 0.80 12.87
CA PRO A 6 -22.03 1.35 11.51
C PRO A 6 -20.99 2.49 11.49
N LYS A 7 -20.98 3.34 12.50
CA LYS A 7 -19.99 4.43 12.63
C LYS A 7 -18.55 3.93 12.74
N SER A 8 -18.34 2.85 13.48
CA SER A 8 -17.01 2.25 13.62
C SER A 8 -16.51 1.67 12.30
N LEU A 9 -17.40 0.98 11.55
CA LEU A 9 -17.08 0.43 10.24
C LEU A 9 -16.74 1.53 9.22
N ILE A 10 -17.59 2.56 9.09
CA ILE A 10 -17.36 3.67 8.16
C ILE A 10 -16.03 4.37 8.50
N SER A 11 -15.75 4.58 9.78
CA SER A 11 -14.51 5.23 10.21
C SER A 11 -13.26 4.40 9.89
N TRP A 12 -13.36 3.08 9.97
CA TRP A 12 -12.30 2.16 9.56
C TRP A 12 -12.08 2.21 8.03
N LEU A 13 -13.17 2.24 7.24
CA LEU A 13 -13.09 2.38 5.78
C LEU A 13 -12.48 3.72 5.34
N LEU A 14 -12.80 4.82 6.05
CA LEU A 14 -12.21 6.14 5.79
C LEU A 14 -10.70 6.17 6.08
N PHE A 15 -10.23 5.38 7.04
CA PHE A 15 -8.80 5.25 7.28
C PHE A 15 -8.08 4.56 6.11
N ASP A 16 -8.69 3.56 5.49
CA ASP A 16 -8.13 2.91 4.30
C ASP A 16 -8.06 3.86 3.10
N LEU A 17 -9.12 4.68 2.94
CA LEU A 17 -9.12 5.76 1.96
C LEU A 17 -7.95 6.74 2.21
N ALA A 18 -7.73 7.15 3.48
CA ALA A 18 -6.62 8.01 3.85
C ALA A 18 -5.25 7.39 3.51
N ASN A 19 -5.07 6.11 3.86
CA ASN A 19 -3.86 5.35 3.55
C ASN A 19 -3.56 5.37 2.06
N THR A 20 -4.57 5.21 1.23
CA THR A 20 -4.38 5.06 -0.21
C THR A 20 -4.15 6.41 -0.89
N VAL A 21 -4.74 7.51 -0.38
CA VAL A 21 -4.38 8.88 -0.79
C VAL A 21 -2.85 9.07 -0.65
N TYR A 22 -2.30 8.74 0.51
CA TYR A 22 -0.86 8.86 0.75
C TYR A 22 -0.05 7.92 -0.16
N ALA A 23 -0.38 6.63 -0.15
CA ALA A 23 0.40 5.60 -0.85
C ALA A 23 0.49 5.85 -2.36
N PHE A 24 -0.58 6.32 -2.97
CA PHE A 24 -0.59 6.61 -4.40
C PHE A 24 0.10 7.93 -4.72
N VAL A 25 -0.23 9.01 -4.02
CA VAL A 25 0.27 10.34 -4.38
C VAL A 25 1.73 10.54 -3.97
N ILE A 26 2.13 10.14 -2.77
CA ILE A 26 3.48 10.41 -2.28
C ILE A 26 4.47 9.39 -2.86
N PRO A 27 4.59 8.14 -2.38
CA PRO A 27 5.59 7.23 -2.92
C PRO A 27 5.25 6.76 -4.33
N GLY A 28 3.96 6.63 -4.66
CA GLY A 28 3.53 6.07 -5.95
C GLY A 28 3.73 6.99 -7.14
N LEU A 29 3.76 8.32 -6.95
CA LEU A 29 3.79 9.23 -8.07
C LEU A 29 4.60 10.51 -7.80
N TYR A 30 4.06 11.44 -7.02
CA TYR A 30 4.56 12.82 -7.01
C TYR A 30 5.93 13.00 -6.35
N PHE A 31 6.19 12.34 -5.21
CA PHE A 31 7.49 12.47 -4.56
C PHE A 31 8.59 11.79 -5.36
N SER A 32 8.32 10.63 -5.93
CA SER A 32 9.29 9.87 -6.72
C SER A 32 9.69 10.64 -7.99
N VAL A 33 8.71 11.17 -8.72
CA VAL A 33 8.97 12.00 -9.91
C VAL A 33 9.68 13.30 -9.52
N TRP A 34 9.23 13.98 -8.46
CA TRP A 34 9.88 15.21 -7.98
C TRP A 34 11.34 14.97 -7.60
N LEU A 35 11.65 13.86 -6.93
CA LEU A 35 13.00 13.58 -6.48
C LEU A 35 13.94 13.27 -7.66
N VAL A 36 13.48 12.49 -8.63
CA VAL A 36 14.30 12.04 -9.76
C VAL A 36 14.33 13.13 -10.84
N SER A 37 13.18 13.51 -11.38
CA SER A 37 13.12 14.39 -12.55
C SER A 37 13.41 15.87 -12.21
N GLU A 38 13.03 16.37 -11.02
CA GLU A 38 13.27 17.78 -10.70
C GLU A 38 14.50 18.02 -9.81
N LYS A 39 14.83 17.08 -8.94
CA LYS A 39 15.97 17.24 -7.99
C LYS A 39 17.23 16.53 -8.45
N GLY A 40 17.16 15.82 -9.58
CA GLY A 40 18.32 15.17 -10.20
C GLY A 40 18.89 14.00 -9.40
N TRP A 41 18.06 13.37 -8.55
CA TRP A 41 18.44 12.12 -7.90
C TRP A 41 18.28 10.97 -8.90
N THR A 42 19.04 9.89 -8.65
CA THR A 42 18.92 8.68 -9.47
C THR A 42 17.86 7.74 -8.91
N ASP A 43 17.28 6.88 -9.78
CA ASP A 43 16.38 5.80 -9.38
C ASP A 43 17.00 4.91 -8.32
N GLN A 44 18.31 4.68 -8.44
CA GLN A 44 19.09 3.93 -7.46
C GLN A 44 19.02 4.56 -6.06
N GLN A 45 19.17 5.88 -5.98
CA GLN A 45 19.11 6.62 -4.71
C GLN A 45 17.70 6.59 -4.11
N LEU A 46 16.65 6.72 -4.96
CA LEU A 46 15.26 6.53 -4.54
C LEU A 46 15.03 5.09 -4.04
N GLY A 47 15.54 4.11 -4.76
CA GLY A 47 15.48 2.69 -4.36
C GLY A 47 16.18 2.43 -3.03
N PHE A 48 17.36 3.01 -2.77
CA PHE A 48 18.04 2.91 -1.48
C PHE A 48 17.25 3.57 -0.34
N ALA A 49 16.63 4.74 -0.57
CA ALA A 49 15.78 5.39 0.41
C ALA A 49 14.57 4.51 0.78
N THR A 50 13.86 3.99 -0.21
CA THR A 50 12.72 3.08 -0.01
C THR A 50 13.14 1.79 0.68
N SER A 51 14.22 1.16 0.23
CA SER A 51 14.74 -0.09 0.82
C SER A 51 15.15 0.09 2.27
N SER A 52 15.77 1.22 2.62
CA SER A 52 16.16 1.53 4.00
C SER A 52 14.93 1.62 4.92
N ALA A 53 13.84 2.23 4.46
CA ALA A 53 12.57 2.26 5.18
C ALA A 53 12.02 0.84 5.37
N MET A 54 12.02 0.02 4.30
CA MET A 54 11.49 -1.35 4.36
C MET A 54 12.30 -2.27 5.27
N ILE A 55 13.62 -2.12 5.35
CA ILE A 55 14.47 -2.85 6.30
C ILE A 55 14.07 -2.52 7.75
N ILE A 56 13.86 -1.23 8.06
CA ILE A 56 13.42 -0.80 9.39
C ILE A 56 12.03 -1.37 9.69
N VAL A 57 11.12 -1.31 8.73
CA VAL A 57 9.76 -1.90 8.86
C VAL A 57 9.83 -3.40 9.07
N ALA A 58 10.69 -4.13 8.36
CA ALA A 58 10.86 -5.58 8.52
C ALA A 58 11.36 -5.96 9.92
N ILE A 59 12.22 -5.13 10.53
CA ILE A 59 12.73 -5.34 11.89
C ILE A 59 11.68 -4.99 12.95
N LEU A 60 10.97 -3.87 12.78
CA LEU A 60 10.03 -3.35 13.77
C LEU A 60 8.61 -3.94 13.62
N GLY A 61 8.20 -4.35 12.41
CA GLY A 61 6.87 -4.86 12.11
C GLY A 61 6.42 -6.01 13.01
N PRO A 62 7.22 -7.06 13.22
CA PRO A 62 6.86 -8.15 14.13
C PRO A 62 6.66 -7.70 15.58
N TRP A 63 7.41 -6.70 16.04
CA TRP A 63 7.24 -6.13 17.37
C TRP A 63 5.97 -5.28 17.46
N VAL A 64 5.71 -4.44 16.45
CA VAL A 64 4.50 -3.62 16.35
C VAL A 64 3.25 -4.51 16.29
N GLY A 65 3.28 -5.57 15.44
CA GLY A 65 2.18 -6.53 15.32
C GLY A 65 1.87 -7.20 16.65
N ARG A 66 2.85 -7.79 17.30
CA ARG A 66 2.65 -8.42 18.63
C ARG A 66 2.17 -7.43 19.69
N LYS A 67 2.68 -6.20 19.67
CA LYS A 67 2.23 -5.17 20.61
C LYS A 67 0.79 -4.77 20.32
N SER A 68 0.37 -4.75 19.06
CA SER A 68 -1.02 -4.48 18.68
C SER A 68 -1.96 -5.63 19.07
N ASP A 69 -1.54 -6.89 18.97
CA ASP A 69 -2.37 -8.05 19.27
C ASP A 69 -2.63 -8.22 20.76
N GLY A 70 -1.67 -7.88 21.61
CA GLY A 70 -1.67 -8.19 23.05
C GLY A 70 -1.98 -7.03 24.00
N SER A 71 -2.30 -5.82 23.52
CA SER A 71 -2.47 -4.67 24.39
C SER A 71 -3.72 -3.84 24.14
N GLU A 72 -4.25 -3.28 25.23
CA GLU A 72 -5.06 -2.08 25.17
C GLU A 72 -4.25 -0.97 24.52
N GLY A 73 -4.77 -0.34 23.46
CA GLY A 73 -4.12 0.81 22.84
C GLY A 73 -3.60 0.59 21.43
N LYS A 74 -4.19 -0.33 20.66
CA LYS A 74 -3.98 -0.41 19.21
C LYS A 74 -4.14 0.97 18.56
N LYS A 75 -5.20 1.71 18.91
CA LYS A 75 -5.46 3.06 18.40
C LYS A 75 -4.36 4.06 18.77
N ARG A 76 -3.78 3.96 19.98
CA ARG A 76 -2.66 4.85 20.38
C ARG A 76 -1.42 4.59 19.54
N LEU A 77 -1.12 3.31 19.27
CA LEU A 77 0.01 2.94 18.44
C LEU A 77 -0.23 3.35 16.99
N LEU A 78 -1.44 3.13 16.46
CA LEU A 78 -1.85 3.60 15.14
C LEU A 78 -1.75 5.13 15.04
N LEU A 79 -2.23 5.87 16.03
CA LEU A 79 -2.17 7.32 16.08
C LEU A 79 -0.72 7.82 16.01
N LEU A 80 0.19 7.21 16.78
CA LEU A 80 1.61 7.57 16.75
C LEU A 80 2.20 7.39 15.35
N MET A 81 1.97 6.24 14.71
CA MET A 81 2.46 5.95 13.36
C MET A 81 1.84 6.89 12.31
N THR A 82 0.55 7.17 12.46
CA THR A 82 -0.18 8.10 11.57
C THR A 82 0.33 9.53 11.72
N ILE A 83 0.54 10.04 12.93
CA ILE A 83 1.13 11.37 13.16
C ILE A 83 2.54 11.44 12.56
N MET A 84 3.35 10.42 12.77
CA MET A 84 4.69 10.34 12.19
C MET A 84 4.65 10.43 10.66
N CYS A 85 3.73 9.70 10.01
CA CYS A 85 3.55 9.76 8.57
C CYS A 85 3.07 11.15 8.11
N ILE A 86 2.01 11.69 8.72
CA ILE A 86 1.40 12.98 8.35
C ILE A 86 2.38 14.13 8.54
N ALA A 87 3.04 14.22 9.71
CA ALA A 87 3.97 15.29 10.00
C ALA A 87 5.16 15.29 9.04
N SER A 88 5.74 14.12 8.77
CA SER A 88 6.84 14.00 7.82
C SER A 88 6.40 14.36 6.40
N THR A 89 5.22 13.91 5.97
CA THR A 89 4.66 14.24 4.65
C THR A 89 4.39 15.74 4.49
N PHE A 90 3.86 16.40 5.51
CA PHE A 90 3.59 17.84 5.50
C PHE A 90 4.85 18.69 5.35
N LEU A 91 5.98 18.20 5.85
CA LEU A 91 7.27 18.86 5.79
C LEU A 91 8.10 18.52 4.54
N LEU A 92 7.64 17.60 3.67
CA LEU A 92 8.35 17.26 2.43
C LEU A 92 8.54 18.48 1.54
N GLY A 93 9.73 18.61 0.99
CA GLY A 93 10.10 19.72 0.11
C GLY A 93 10.26 21.09 0.77
N THR A 94 9.98 21.22 2.08
CA THR A 94 10.14 22.48 2.80
C THR A 94 11.61 22.82 3.06
N PHE A 95 12.45 21.80 3.20
CA PHE A 95 13.88 21.91 3.46
C PHE A 95 14.70 21.48 2.24
N ASN A 96 16.00 21.29 2.42
CA ASN A 96 16.83 20.74 1.36
C ASN A 96 16.42 19.30 1.00
N VAL A 97 16.92 18.81 -0.13
CA VAL A 97 16.53 17.51 -0.69
C VAL A 97 16.90 16.35 0.25
N GLN A 98 18.06 16.42 0.91
CA GLN A 98 18.53 15.38 1.83
C GLN A 98 17.57 15.22 3.02
N ILE A 99 17.14 16.33 3.63
CA ILE A 99 16.15 16.33 4.71
C ILE A 99 14.81 15.79 4.20
N SER A 100 14.40 16.17 2.99
CA SER A 100 13.16 15.65 2.39
C SER A 100 13.19 14.14 2.18
N VAL A 101 14.34 13.57 1.79
CA VAL A 101 14.51 12.11 1.68
C VAL A 101 14.43 11.43 3.05
N ILE A 102 15.04 12.02 4.08
CA ILE A 102 14.92 11.49 5.46
C ILE A 102 13.47 11.52 5.92
N LEU A 103 12.75 12.64 5.69
CA LEU A 103 11.33 12.77 6.01
C LEU A 103 10.48 11.76 5.23
N PHE A 104 10.79 11.51 3.97
CA PHE A 104 10.14 10.49 3.15
C PHE A 104 10.33 9.09 3.74
N VAL A 105 11.56 8.73 4.13
CA VAL A 105 11.85 7.44 4.81
C VAL A 105 11.04 7.33 6.11
N ILE A 106 10.98 8.38 6.92
CA ILE A 106 10.20 8.40 8.16
C ILE A 106 8.70 8.24 7.86
N SER A 107 8.19 8.92 6.82
CA SER A 107 6.79 8.81 6.43
C SER A 107 6.44 7.39 5.97
N LEU A 108 7.31 6.73 5.18
CA LEU A 108 7.16 5.34 4.76
C LEU A 108 7.15 4.36 5.95
N ILE A 109 8.04 4.56 6.93
CA ILE A 109 8.07 3.75 8.15
C ILE A 109 6.75 3.92 8.91
N GLY A 110 6.29 5.16 9.12
CA GLY A 110 5.03 5.45 9.79
C GLY A 110 3.83 4.82 9.08
N PHE A 111 3.76 4.96 7.77
CA PHE A 111 2.72 4.39 6.93
C PHE A 111 2.67 2.85 7.04
N ASN A 112 3.80 2.17 6.81
CA ASN A 112 3.85 0.71 6.77
C ASN A 112 3.63 0.09 8.16
N LEU A 113 4.22 0.65 9.22
CA LEU A 113 3.96 0.17 10.59
C LEU A 113 2.52 0.49 11.05
N GLY A 114 1.97 1.63 10.62
CA GLY A 114 0.58 1.99 10.82
C GLY A 114 -0.38 0.99 10.16
N SER A 115 -0.07 0.57 8.93
CA SER A 115 -0.86 -0.44 8.21
C SER A 115 -0.93 -1.77 8.93
N VAL A 116 0.15 -2.23 9.57
CA VAL A 116 0.14 -3.45 10.41
C VAL A 116 -0.87 -3.34 11.55
N VAL A 117 -0.92 -2.18 12.22
CA VAL A 117 -1.86 -1.94 13.32
C VAL A 117 -3.29 -1.76 12.82
N TYR A 118 -3.46 -1.08 11.68
CA TYR A 118 -4.76 -0.90 11.02
C TYR A 118 -5.38 -2.25 10.63
N ASP A 119 -4.61 -3.15 10.04
CA ASP A 119 -5.06 -4.51 9.69
C ASP A 119 -5.54 -5.27 10.96
N ALA A 120 -4.87 -5.11 12.10
CA ALA A 120 -5.27 -5.72 13.36
C ALA A 120 -6.58 -5.14 13.94
N LEU A 121 -7.01 -3.94 13.51
CA LEU A 121 -8.30 -3.36 13.88
C LEU A 121 -9.48 -3.96 13.10
N LEU A 122 -9.25 -4.70 12.01
CA LEU A 122 -10.30 -5.37 11.26
C LEU A 122 -11.18 -6.27 12.14
N ILE A 123 -10.59 -6.93 13.12
CA ILE A 123 -11.31 -7.76 14.12
C ILE A 123 -12.31 -6.91 14.94
N SER A 124 -12.00 -5.64 15.15
CA SER A 124 -12.85 -4.71 15.92
C SER A 124 -14.11 -4.26 15.16
N VAL A 125 -14.03 -4.26 13.83
CA VAL A 125 -15.11 -3.80 12.92
C VAL A 125 -15.78 -4.94 12.15
N SER A 126 -15.38 -6.19 12.40
CA SER A 126 -15.91 -7.38 11.72
C SER A 126 -16.22 -8.53 12.68
N ASN A 127 -16.92 -9.53 12.18
CA ASN A 127 -17.03 -10.86 12.77
C ASN A 127 -16.51 -11.91 11.76
N GLU A 128 -16.42 -13.18 12.18
CA GLU A 128 -15.89 -14.26 11.33
C GLU A 128 -16.64 -14.40 10.00
N GLU A 129 -17.98 -14.23 10.01
CA GLU A 129 -18.83 -14.41 8.84
C GLU A 129 -18.70 -13.29 7.81
N ASN A 130 -18.37 -12.04 8.25
CA ASN A 130 -18.36 -10.87 7.35
C ASN A 130 -16.98 -10.25 7.15
N ARG A 131 -15.93 -10.81 7.77
CA ARG A 131 -14.57 -10.24 7.73
C ARG A 131 -14.04 -10.06 6.31
N GLY A 132 -14.19 -11.07 5.46
CA GLY A 132 -13.78 -11.00 4.05
C GLY A 132 -14.52 -9.90 3.28
N LYS A 133 -15.84 -9.77 3.48
CA LYS A 133 -16.65 -8.72 2.87
C LYS A 133 -16.19 -7.33 3.31
N ILE A 134 -15.95 -7.14 4.61
CA ILE A 134 -15.51 -5.85 5.16
C ILE A 134 -14.10 -5.49 4.67
N SER A 135 -13.19 -6.47 4.63
CA SER A 135 -11.85 -6.28 4.04
C SER A 135 -11.93 -5.87 2.56
N GLY A 136 -12.79 -6.52 1.77
CA GLY A 136 -13.03 -6.15 0.38
C GLY A 136 -13.61 -4.74 0.22
N MET A 137 -14.51 -4.33 1.12
CA MET A 137 -15.01 -2.94 1.15
C MET A 137 -13.88 -1.95 1.46
N GLY A 138 -12.94 -2.27 2.37
CA GLY A 138 -11.76 -1.46 2.64
C GLY A 138 -10.97 -1.21 1.37
N VAL A 139 -10.63 -2.26 0.64
CA VAL A 139 -9.91 -2.16 -0.64
C VAL A 139 -10.63 -1.25 -1.64
N ALA A 140 -11.96 -1.39 -1.77
CA ALA A 140 -12.75 -0.55 -2.68
C ALA A 140 -12.72 0.94 -2.27
N PHE A 141 -12.85 1.24 -0.96
CA PHE A 141 -12.70 2.60 -0.44
C PHE A 141 -11.26 3.13 -0.62
N GLY A 142 -10.26 2.26 -0.50
CA GLY A 142 -8.88 2.59 -0.80
C GLY A 142 -8.70 3.10 -2.23
N TYR A 143 -9.24 2.41 -3.24
CA TYR A 143 -9.17 2.89 -4.64
C TYR A 143 -9.84 4.25 -4.84
N MET A 144 -10.96 4.52 -4.15
CA MET A 144 -11.55 5.85 -4.15
C MET A 144 -10.58 6.89 -3.57
N GLY A 145 -9.82 6.54 -2.53
CA GLY A 145 -8.76 7.38 -1.98
C GLY A 145 -7.69 7.74 -3.00
N SER A 146 -7.22 6.77 -3.79
CA SER A 146 -6.26 7.03 -4.86
C SER A 146 -6.81 8.05 -5.87
N LEU A 147 -8.06 7.91 -6.30
CA LEU A 147 -8.70 8.84 -7.25
C LEU A 147 -8.88 10.23 -6.66
N ILE A 148 -9.28 10.34 -5.39
CA ILE A 148 -9.41 11.63 -4.69
C ILE A 148 -8.04 12.31 -4.57
N GLY A 149 -7.03 11.56 -4.11
CA GLY A 149 -5.67 12.08 -3.98
C GLY A 149 -5.09 12.54 -5.30
N PHE A 150 -5.25 11.73 -6.35
CA PHE A 150 -4.85 12.07 -7.70
C PHE A 150 -5.56 13.33 -8.20
N GLY A 151 -6.89 13.40 -8.08
CA GLY A 151 -7.69 14.54 -8.53
C GLY A 151 -7.26 15.84 -7.85
N VAL A 152 -7.08 15.82 -6.52
CA VAL A 152 -6.61 17.00 -5.79
C VAL A 152 -5.21 17.42 -6.23
N ALA A 153 -4.28 16.47 -6.37
CA ALA A 153 -2.92 16.76 -6.80
C ALA A 153 -2.88 17.32 -8.22
N THR A 154 -3.64 16.75 -9.16
CA THR A 154 -3.73 17.21 -10.55
C THR A 154 -4.34 18.62 -10.64
N VAL A 155 -5.39 18.90 -9.87
CA VAL A 155 -5.99 20.25 -9.81
C VAL A 155 -4.98 21.26 -9.28
N LEU A 156 -4.28 20.96 -8.18
CA LEU A 156 -3.26 21.86 -7.64
C LEU A 156 -2.15 22.12 -8.67
N GLN A 157 -1.68 21.07 -9.35
CA GLN A 157 -0.67 21.19 -10.39
C GLN A 157 -1.16 22.05 -11.57
N SER A 158 -2.40 21.89 -12.03
CA SER A 158 -2.98 22.69 -13.11
C SER A 158 -3.16 24.18 -12.74
N LEU A 159 -3.32 24.46 -11.45
CA LEU A 159 -3.36 25.83 -10.90
C LEU A 159 -1.98 26.43 -10.68
N GLY A 160 -0.90 25.71 -11.00
CA GLY A 160 0.47 26.18 -10.88
C GLY A 160 1.08 26.08 -9.48
N TYR A 161 0.45 25.31 -8.58
CA TYR A 161 1.02 25.04 -7.26
C TYR A 161 2.24 24.11 -7.37
N SER A 162 3.19 24.28 -6.46
CA SER A 162 4.39 23.47 -6.41
C SER A 162 4.14 22.10 -5.77
N TYR A 163 5.11 21.19 -5.89
CA TYR A 163 5.05 19.87 -5.25
C TYR A 163 4.89 19.96 -3.72
N VAL A 164 5.41 21.01 -3.09
CA VAL A 164 5.28 21.20 -1.64
C VAL A 164 3.83 21.35 -1.22
N GLU A 165 3.03 22.13 -1.97
CA GLU A 165 1.60 22.29 -1.70
C GLU A 165 0.85 20.99 -1.94
N ILE A 166 1.25 20.19 -2.93
CA ILE A 166 0.68 18.86 -3.18
C ILE A 166 0.96 17.94 -1.99
N PHE A 167 2.20 17.89 -1.49
CA PHE A 167 2.55 17.06 -0.33
C PHE A 167 1.77 17.47 0.92
N ARG A 168 1.63 18.77 1.16
CA ARG A 168 0.83 19.31 2.26
C ARG A 168 -0.65 18.97 2.15
N SER A 169 -1.22 19.06 0.94
CA SER A 169 -2.62 18.68 0.70
C SER A 169 -2.87 17.21 1.00
N VAL A 170 -1.95 16.32 0.62
CA VAL A 170 -2.01 14.88 0.94
C VAL A 170 -1.96 14.66 2.45
N ALA A 171 -1.06 15.34 3.16
CA ALA A 171 -0.97 15.24 4.61
C ALA A 171 -2.26 15.70 5.30
N ILE A 172 -2.89 16.77 4.81
CA ILE A 172 -4.18 17.28 5.31
C ILE A 172 -5.31 16.30 5.01
N LEU A 173 -5.38 15.76 3.79
CA LEU A 173 -6.38 14.75 3.44
C LEU A 173 -6.22 13.49 4.29
N PHE A 174 -4.96 13.05 4.51
CA PHE A 174 -4.70 11.93 5.41
C PHE A 174 -5.21 12.20 6.81
N LEU A 175 -4.94 13.38 7.36
CA LEU A 175 -5.45 13.79 8.67
C LEU A 175 -6.97 13.76 8.72
N ILE A 176 -7.65 14.39 7.76
CA ILE A 176 -9.12 14.52 7.74
C ILE A 176 -9.78 13.13 7.68
N PHE A 177 -9.31 12.26 6.77
CA PHE A 177 -9.94 10.95 6.59
C PHE A 177 -9.51 9.92 7.63
N SER A 178 -8.35 10.07 8.27
CA SER A 178 -7.93 9.17 9.36
C SER A 178 -8.56 9.51 10.71
N LEU A 179 -8.90 10.78 10.95
CA LEU A 179 -9.41 11.26 12.24
C LEU A 179 -10.64 10.49 12.75
N PRO A 180 -11.66 10.16 11.92
CA PRO A 180 -12.82 9.39 12.37
C PRO A 180 -12.45 8.02 12.97
N ALA A 181 -11.39 7.37 12.48
CA ALA A 181 -10.97 6.07 13.02
C ALA A 181 -10.53 6.19 14.48
N PHE A 182 -9.83 7.25 14.84
CA PHE A 182 -9.41 7.50 16.21
C PHE A 182 -10.56 7.88 17.14
N LEU A 183 -11.62 8.49 16.62
CA LEU A 183 -12.77 8.92 17.41
C LEU A 183 -13.82 7.82 17.59
N PHE A 184 -14.11 7.05 16.55
CA PHE A 184 -15.30 6.19 16.50
C PHE A 184 -15.02 4.68 16.40
N VAL A 185 -13.79 4.25 16.06
CA VAL A 185 -13.47 2.81 16.09
C VAL A 185 -13.33 2.38 17.55
N GLU A 186 -14.13 1.39 17.97
CA GLU A 186 -14.05 0.78 19.29
C GLU A 186 -13.09 -0.41 19.22
N GLU A 187 -12.11 -0.43 20.12
CA GLU A 187 -11.18 -1.54 20.21
C GLU A 187 -11.85 -2.74 20.88
N LYS A 188 -11.85 -3.89 20.20
CA LYS A 188 -12.16 -5.16 20.85
C LYS A 188 -10.88 -5.75 21.44
N PHE A 189 -10.91 -6.00 22.73
CA PHE A 189 -9.79 -6.61 23.43
C PHE A 189 -9.90 -8.12 23.35
N VAL A 190 -8.86 -8.75 22.84
CA VAL A 190 -8.61 -10.16 23.05
C VAL A 190 -7.68 -10.23 24.27
N SER A 191 -8.15 -10.82 25.37
CA SER A 191 -7.36 -10.98 26.59
C SER A 191 -6.11 -11.78 26.26
N ALA A 192 -4.98 -11.11 26.13
CA ALA A 192 -3.68 -11.74 25.98
C ALA A 192 -2.89 -11.57 27.28
N GLU A 193 -2.17 -12.61 27.71
CA GLU A 193 -1.24 -12.54 28.84
C GLU A 193 -0.26 -11.36 28.62
N LYS A 194 -0.03 -10.60 29.70
CA LYS A 194 0.95 -9.48 29.71
C LYS A 194 2.38 -10.03 29.62
N VAL A 195 2.77 -10.45 28.42
CA VAL A 195 4.15 -10.88 28.15
C VAL A 195 4.99 -9.66 27.83
N LYS A 196 6.17 -9.55 28.44
CA LYS A 196 7.16 -8.51 28.04
C LYS A 196 7.58 -8.74 26.59
N ILE A 197 7.12 -7.86 25.68
CA ILE A 197 7.36 -7.95 24.26
C ILE A 197 8.60 -7.12 23.93
N SER A 198 9.68 -7.77 23.52
CA SER A 198 10.88 -7.10 22.99
C SER A 198 11.00 -7.31 21.48
N ILE A 199 11.75 -6.45 20.81
CA ILE A 199 12.04 -6.57 19.36
C ILE A 199 12.70 -7.94 19.10
N LEU A 200 13.72 -8.29 19.87
CA LEU A 200 14.44 -9.54 19.70
C LEU A 200 13.56 -10.78 19.91
N SER A 201 12.66 -10.77 20.90
CA SER A 201 11.71 -11.87 21.12
C SER A 201 10.72 -11.99 19.96
N SER A 202 10.33 -10.88 19.35
CA SER A 202 9.41 -10.86 18.21
C SER A 202 10.06 -11.41 16.95
N LEU A 203 11.30 -11.03 16.67
CA LEU A 203 12.08 -11.58 15.55
C LEU A 203 12.33 -13.09 15.71
N ASN A 204 12.63 -13.54 16.95
CA ASN A 204 12.82 -14.97 17.23
C ASN A 204 11.54 -15.80 16.97
N ILE A 205 10.37 -15.22 17.18
CA ILE A 205 9.10 -15.91 16.84
C ILE A 205 8.96 -16.04 15.33
N VAL A 206 9.25 -14.97 14.55
CA VAL A 206 9.22 -15.07 13.08
C VAL A 206 10.15 -16.17 12.59
N ILE A 207 11.38 -16.24 13.13
CA ILE A 207 12.34 -17.29 12.77
C ILE A 207 11.82 -18.69 13.15
N LYS A 208 11.20 -18.83 14.33
CA LYS A 208 10.58 -20.10 14.75
C LYS A 208 9.41 -20.49 13.85
N SER A 209 8.52 -19.54 13.53
CA SER A 209 7.39 -19.77 12.63
C SER A 209 7.86 -20.16 11.23
N TRP A 210 8.94 -19.51 10.72
CA TRP A 210 9.58 -19.90 9.47
C TRP A 210 10.13 -21.32 9.50
N LYS A 211 10.80 -21.72 10.59
CA LYS A 211 11.29 -23.11 10.75
C LYS A 211 10.11 -24.10 10.83
N HIS A 212 9.04 -23.73 11.52
CA HIS A 212 7.85 -24.57 11.64
C HIS A 212 7.12 -24.73 10.30
N SER A 213 7.07 -23.70 9.46
CA SER A 213 6.44 -23.76 8.14
C SER A 213 7.04 -24.84 7.22
N ARG A 214 8.32 -25.23 7.45
CA ARG A 214 8.98 -26.28 6.70
C ARG A 214 8.38 -27.67 6.94
N GLN A 215 7.61 -27.86 8.02
CA GLN A 215 6.93 -29.12 8.31
C GLN A 215 5.72 -29.33 7.37
N TYR A 216 5.19 -28.25 6.82
CA TYR A 216 4.05 -28.29 5.89
C TYR A 216 4.53 -28.33 4.45
N LYS A 217 4.23 -29.43 3.74
CA LYS A 217 4.68 -29.67 2.36
C LYS A 217 4.16 -28.58 1.42
N GLY A 218 5.08 -27.82 0.83
CA GLY A 218 4.76 -26.76 -0.14
C GLY A 218 4.57 -25.35 0.46
N LEU A 219 4.25 -25.22 1.76
CA LEU A 219 4.01 -23.93 2.39
C LEU A 219 5.23 -22.99 2.29
N THR A 220 6.43 -23.47 2.59
CA THR A 220 7.66 -22.67 2.49
C THR A 220 7.89 -22.16 1.07
N ARG A 221 7.67 -23.03 0.05
CA ARG A 221 7.83 -22.63 -1.35
C ARG A 221 6.80 -21.58 -1.76
N PHE A 222 5.56 -21.73 -1.29
CA PHE A 222 4.51 -20.76 -1.51
C PHE A 222 4.85 -19.41 -0.87
N LEU A 223 5.29 -19.39 0.39
CA LEU A 223 5.68 -18.15 1.10
C LEU A 223 6.85 -17.43 0.42
N VAL A 224 7.86 -18.17 -0.05
CA VAL A 224 9.00 -17.59 -0.80
C VAL A 224 8.52 -17.03 -2.14
N GLY A 225 7.74 -17.79 -2.91
CA GLY A 225 7.20 -17.33 -4.19
C GLY A 225 6.33 -16.09 -4.03
N ARG A 226 5.46 -16.08 -3.00
CA ARG A 226 4.63 -14.92 -2.67
C ARG A 226 5.46 -13.70 -2.27
N PHE A 227 6.52 -13.88 -1.48
CA PHE A 227 7.42 -12.80 -1.10
C PHE A 227 7.96 -12.10 -2.34
N PHE A 228 8.58 -12.83 -3.26
CA PHE A 228 9.13 -12.26 -4.49
C PHE A 228 8.07 -11.61 -5.37
N TYR A 229 6.92 -12.25 -5.54
CA TYR A 229 5.82 -11.73 -6.35
C TYR A 229 5.25 -10.43 -5.77
N ALA A 230 4.93 -10.42 -4.47
CA ALA A 230 4.36 -9.25 -3.82
C ALA A 230 5.36 -8.10 -3.75
N ASP A 231 6.64 -8.40 -3.49
CA ASP A 231 7.71 -7.41 -3.42
C ASP A 231 7.96 -6.76 -4.78
N ALA A 232 8.02 -7.54 -5.85
CA ALA A 232 8.16 -7.02 -7.21
C ALA A 232 7.04 -6.04 -7.59
N ILE A 233 5.78 -6.39 -7.31
CA ILE A 233 4.64 -5.52 -7.61
C ILE A 233 4.65 -4.27 -6.74
N ASN A 234 4.89 -4.40 -5.43
CA ASN A 234 4.95 -3.26 -4.53
C ASN A 234 6.07 -2.29 -4.91
N THR A 235 7.23 -2.81 -5.31
CA THR A 235 8.38 -2.01 -5.74
C THR A 235 8.04 -1.21 -7.00
N LEU A 236 7.38 -1.81 -7.97
CA LEU A 236 6.90 -1.10 -9.17
C LEU A 236 5.91 0.01 -8.82
N ILE A 237 4.88 -0.31 -8.04
CA ILE A 237 3.81 0.63 -7.69
C ILE A 237 4.31 1.76 -6.78
N SER A 238 5.36 1.53 -5.99
CA SER A 238 5.93 2.51 -5.05
C SER A 238 6.80 3.60 -5.71
N GLY A 239 6.49 3.98 -6.95
CA GLY A 239 7.05 5.13 -7.66
C GLY A 239 8.01 4.80 -8.78
N LEU A 240 8.61 3.61 -8.82
CA LEU A 240 9.50 3.24 -9.92
C LEU A 240 8.77 3.18 -11.28
N LEU A 241 7.50 2.78 -11.28
CA LEU A 241 6.70 2.79 -12.50
C LEU A 241 6.50 4.22 -13.04
N ALA A 242 6.21 5.17 -12.14
CA ALA A 242 6.03 6.57 -12.53
C ALA A 242 7.33 7.18 -13.09
N VAL A 243 8.46 6.89 -12.44
CA VAL A 243 9.78 7.32 -12.89
C VAL A 243 10.12 6.68 -14.25
N TYR A 244 9.91 5.37 -14.41
CA TYR A 244 10.12 4.68 -15.68
C TYR A 244 9.32 5.31 -16.83
N LEU A 245 8.06 5.66 -16.60
CA LEU A 245 7.21 6.29 -17.61
C LEU A 245 7.75 7.66 -18.04
N VAL A 246 8.33 8.42 -17.14
CA VAL A 246 8.87 9.76 -17.43
C VAL A 246 10.29 9.67 -18.00
N GLU A 247 11.21 8.99 -17.33
CA GLU A 247 12.64 9.01 -17.66
C GLU A 247 12.99 8.07 -18.83
N GLU A 248 12.43 6.85 -18.84
CA GLU A 248 12.78 5.83 -19.82
C GLU A 248 11.81 5.82 -21.02
N ALA A 249 10.51 5.92 -20.76
CA ALA A 249 9.51 5.94 -21.83
C ALA A 249 9.32 7.34 -22.45
N GLY A 250 9.95 8.38 -21.89
CA GLY A 250 9.94 9.75 -22.43
C GLY A 250 8.57 10.43 -22.38
N LEU A 251 7.67 9.98 -21.50
CA LEU A 251 6.36 10.58 -21.35
C LEU A 251 6.44 11.88 -20.54
N THR A 252 5.53 12.80 -20.82
CA THR A 252 5.38 13.95 -19.93
C THR A 252 4.87 13.48 -18.55
N PRO A 253 5.17 14.21 -17.45
CA PRO A 253 4.61 13.90 -16.13
C PRO A 253 3.07 13.80 -16.16
N ALA A 254 2.39 14.63 -16.99
CA ALA A 254 0.94 14.60 -17.15
C ALA A 254 0.45 13.29 -17.82
N ASP A 255 1.14 12.82 -18.87
CA ASP A 255 0.77 11.57 -19.55
C ASP A 255 1.01 10.35 -18.63
N SER A 256 2.13 10.36 -17.89
CA SER A 256 2.41 9.34 -16.87
C SER A 256 1.29 9.28 -15.82
N GLN A 257 0.86 10.44 -15.31
CA GLN A 257 -0.26 10.55 -14.37
C GLN A 257 -1.56 10.00 -14.95
N ASN A 258 -1.88 10.33 -16.22
CA ASN A 258 -3.10 9.85 -16.88
C ASN A 258 -3.10 8.32 -17.04
N ILE A 259 -1.96 7.72 -17.40
CA ILE A 259 -1.83 6.26 -17.51
C ILE A 259 -2.01 5.58 -16.15
N LEU A 260 -1.41 6.12 -15.09
CA LEU A 260 -1.55 5.58 -13.75
C LEU A 260 -2.97 5.74 -13.21
N ALA A 261 -3.65 6.86 -13.51
CA ALA A 261 -5.06 7.05 -13.17
C ALA A 261 -5.96 6.06 -13.91
N LEU A 262 -5.71 5.84 -15.22
CA LEU A 262 -6.41 4.83 -16.00
C LEU A 262 -6.21 3.43 -15.39
N ALA A 263 -4.98 3.09 -15.00
CA ALA A 263 -4.67 1.82 -14.35
C ALA A 263 -5.46 1.63 -13.05
N ILE A 264 -5.65 2.68 -12.23
CA ILE A 264 -6.48 2.61 -11.02
C ILE A 264 -7.97 2.34 -11.37
N VAL A 265 -8.54 3.06 -12.34
CA VAL A 265 -9.92 2.84 -12.76
C VAL A 265 -10.11 1.41 -13.26
N ILE A 266 -9.19 0.91 -14.05
CA ILE A 266 -9.21 -0.48 -14.56
C ILE A 266 -9.01 -1.48 -13.41
N SER A 267 -8.23 -1.15 -12.39
CA SER A 267 -8.03 -2.02 -11.22
C SER A 267 -9.31 -2.24 -10.41
N ILE A 268 -10.19 -1.26 -10.34
CA ILE A 268 -11.50 -1.40 -9.69
C ILE A 268 -12.34 -2.47 -10.42
N ILE A 269 -12.37 -2.39 -11.76
CA ILE A 269 -13.07 -3.36 -12.61
C ILE A 269 -12.43 -4.74 -12.49
N GLY A 270 -11.10 -4.79 -12.57
CA GLY A 270 -10.30 -6.02 -12.41
C GLY A 270 -10.59 -6.70 -11.07
N GLY A 271 -10.61 -5.95 -9.98
CA GLY A 271 -10.92 -6.46 -8.64
C GLY A 271 -12.26 -7.16 -8.55
N TYR A 272 -13.29 -6.57 -9.11
CA TYR A 272 -14.62 -7.19 -9.15
C TYR A 272 -14.63 -8.50 -9.95
N ILE A 273 -13.99 -8.50 -11.12
CA ILE A 273 -13.91 -9.68 -12.00
C ILE A 273 -13.07 -10.78 -11.36
N PHE A 274 -11.87 -10.44 -10.83
CA PHE A 274 -11.01 -11.41 -10.17
C PHE A 274 -11.62 -11.95 -8.88
N GLY A 275 -12.34 -11.13 -8.09
CA GLY A 275 -13.05 -11.58 -6.90
C GLY A 275 -14.06 -12.69 -7.23
N LYS A 276 -14.93 -12.44 -8.22
CA LYS A 276 -15.89 -13.47 -8.68
C LYS A 276 -15.22 -14.71 -9.28
N ALA A 277 -14.12 -14.51 -9.99
CA ALA A 277 -13.39 -15.63 -10.60
C ALA A 277 -12.68 -16.46 -9.53
N ALA A 278 -12.22 -15.85 -8.41
CA ALA A 278 -11.59 -16.58 -7.30
C ALA A 278 -12.55 -17.57 -6.66
N ASP A 279 -13.80 -17.18 -6.45
CA ASP A 279 -14.83 -18.03 -5.89
C ASP A 279 -15.15 -19.22 -6.82
N LYS A 280 -15.05 -19.03 -8.14
CA LYS A 280 -15.42 -20.06 -9.14
C LYS A 280 -14.27 -21.01 -9.51
N TYR A 281 -13.07 -20.46 -9.70
CA TYR A 281 -11.93 -21.21 -10.27
C TYR A 281 -10.82 -21.52 -9.25
N GLY A 282 -10.95 -20.98 -8.05
CA GLY A 282 -9.98 -21.11 -6.97
C GLY A 282 -8.80 -20.13 -7.07
N PRO A 283 -8.22 -19.71 -5.93
CA PRO A 283 -7.21 -18.67 -5.87
C PRO A 283 -5.90 -19.04 -6.59
N ARG A 284 -5.50 -20.31 -6.54
CA ARG A 284 -4.23 -20.80 -7.16
C ARG A 284 -4.16 -20.54 -8.66
N ARG A 285 -5.25 -20.80 -9.40
CA ARG A 285 -5.29 -20.58 -10.85
C ARG A 285 -5.22 -19.10 -11.19
N LEU A 286 -5.88 -18.28 -10.42
CA LEU A 286 -5.88 -16.82 -10.64
C LEU A 286 -4.54 -16.18 -10.36
N ILE A 287 -3.81 -16.64 -9.34
CA ILE A 287 -2.43 -16.18 -9.09
C ILE A 287 -1.55 -16.46 -10.32
N LEU A 288 -1.62 -17.67 -10.87
CA LEU A 288 -0.83 -18.03 -12.06
C LEU A 288 -1.19 -17.19 -13.29
N ILE A 289 -2.50 -16.95 -13.52
CA ILE A 289 -2.97 -16.06 -14.58
C ILE A 289 -2.46 -14.64 -14.37
N SER A 290 -2.55 -14.13 -13.15
CA SER A 290 -2.08 -12.79 -12.81
C SER A 290 -0.57 -12.62 -13.03
N ILE A 291 0.24 -13.58 -12.60
CA ILE A 291 1.70 -13.57 -12.84
C ILE A 291 1.99 -13.56 -14.35
N PHE A 292 1.29 -14.38 -15.12
CA PHE A 292 1.45 -14.44 -16.57
C PHE A 292 1.06 -13.12 -17.25
N CYS A 293 -0.05 -12.51 -16.83
CA CYS A 293 -0.47 -11.20 -17.32
C CYS A 293 0.53 -10.08 -16.94
N TRP A 294 1.15 -10.14 -15.75
CA TRP A 294 2.20 -9.21 -15.36
C TRP A 294 3.46 -9.36 -16.22
N ILE A 295 3.88 -10.61 -16.52
CA ILE A 295 5.01 -10.87 -17.42
C ILE A 295 4.73 -10.26 -18.80
N ILE A 296 3.53 -10.48 -19.35
CA ILE A 296 3.14 -9.88 -20.64
C ILE A 296 3.16 -8.35 -20.56
N SER A 297 2.56 -7.77 -19.53
CA SER A 297 2.49 -6.33 -19.35
C SER A 297 3.89 -5.69 -19.31
N LEU A 298 4.81 -6.25 -18.51
CA LEU A 298 6.17 -5.75 -18.40
C LEU A 298 6.96 -5.95 -19.71
N SER A 299 6.78 -7.08 -20.38
CA SER A 299 7.42 -7.32 -21.69
C SER A 299 6.94 -6.32 -22.75
N LEU A 300 5.63 -6.02 -22.76
CA LEU A 300 5.08 -5.01 -23.66
C LEU A 300 5.58 -3.59 -23.32
N ALA A 301 5.81 -3.27 -22.04
CA ALA A 301 6.40 -2.00 -21.65
C ALA A 301 7.80 -1.82 -22.23
N ILE A 302 8.66 -2.84 -22.13
CA ILE A 302 10.01 -2.84 -22.71
C ILE A 302 9.93 -2.65 -24.23
N VAL A 303 9.10 -3.44 -24.92
CA VAL A 303 8.90 -3.32 -26.37
C VAL A 303 8.40 -1.93 -26.75
N ALA A 304 7.48 -1.36 -26.00
CA ALA A 304 6.94 -0.03 -26.24
C ALA A 304 8.03 1.05 -26.19
N THR A 305 8.93 0.97 -25.24
CA THR A 305 10.04 1.92 -25.09
C THR A 305 11.10 1.72 -26.18
N GLU A 306 11.55 0.48 -26.43
CA GLU A 306 12.57 0.17 -27.43
C GLU A 306 12.14 0.55 -28.86
N PHE A 307 10.86 0.35 -29.20
CA PHE A 307 10.33 0.64 -30.55
C PHE A 307 9.56 1.96 -30.62
N ASN A 308 9.60 2.77 -29.57
CA ASN A 308 8.90 4.07 -29.48
C ASN A 308 7.40 4.00 -29.81
N GLN A 309 6.74 2.90 -29.36
CA GLN A 309 5.32 2.62 -29.61
C GLN A 309 4.44 3.04 -28.43
N MET A 310 4.16 4.34 -28.30
CA MET A 310 3.45 4.94 -27.17
C MET A 310 2.10 4.29 -26.85
N TRP A 311 1.35 3.83 -27.86
CA TRP A 311 0.05 3.17 -27.62
C TRP A 311 0.17 1.86 -26.84
N LEU A 312 1.30 1.14 -26.95
CA LEU A 312 1.57 -0.06 -26.17
C LEU A 312 1.69 0.25 -24.67
N ILE A 313 2.19 1.43 -24.30
CA ILE A 313 2.29 1.84 -22.89
C ILE A 313 0.90 1.99 -22.27
N TYR A 314 -0.09 2.50 -23.00
CA TYR A 314 -1.48 2.51 -22.55
C TYR A 314 -2.03 1.09 -22.37
N VAL A 315 -1.71 0.18 -23.28
CA VAL A 315 -2.09 -1.24 -23.17
C VAL A 315 -1.46 -1.88 -21.91
N THR A 316 -0.18 -1.59 -21.63
CA THR A 316 0.49 -2.09 -20.42
C THR A 316 -0.15 -1.51 -19.15
N GLY A 317 -0.55 -0.24 -19.15
CA GLY A 317 -1.28 0.40 -18.06
C GLY A 317 -2.61 -0.29 -17.77
N VAL A 318 -3.38 -0.62 -18.82
CA VAL A 318 -4.64 -1.37 -18.70
C VAL A 318 -4.41 -2.79 -18.17
N LEU A 319 -3.45 -3.53 -18.72
CA LEU A 319 -3.14 -4.89 -18.29
C LEU A 319 -2.59 -4.92 -16.86
N GLY A 320 -1.68 -4.02 -16.52
CA GLY A 320 -1.12 -3.88 -15.18
C GLY A 320 -2.19 -3.51 -14.16
N GLY A 321 -3.01 -2.49 -14.46
CA GLY A 321 -4.13 -2.07 -13.62
C GLY A 321 -5.11 -3.21 -13.36
N PHE A 322 -5.52 -3.94 -14.41
CA PHE A 322 -6.44 -5.06 -14.28
C PHE A 322 -5.93 -6.15 -13.33
N ASN A 323 -4.62 -6.38 -13.31
CA ASN A 323 -3.99 -7.42 -12.49
C ASN A 323 -3.57 -6.96 -11.08
N THR A 324 -3.46 -5.67 -10.83
CA THR A 324 -3.00 -5.14 -9.54
C THR A 324 -3.88 -5.59 -8.38
N VAL A 325 -5.17 -5.77 -8.60
CA VAL A 325 -6.13 -6.15 -7.56
C VAL A 325 -6.14 -7.64 -7.27
N SER A 326 -5.67 -8.46 -8.21
CA SER A 326 -5.70 -9.93 -8.05
C SER A 326 -4.96 -10.40 -6.79
N TYR A 327 -3.89 -9.71 -6.38
CA TYR A 327 -3.12 -10.08 -5.21
C TYR A 327 -3.72 -9.58 -3.88
N THR A 328 -4.45 -8.46 -3.88
CA THR A 328 -5.10 -7.91 -2.68
C THR A 328 -6.32 -8.71 -2.25
N HIS A 329 -7.13 -9.20 -3.21
CA HIS A 329 -8.26 -10.09 -2.91
C HIS A 329 -7.82 -11.46 -2.37
N LEU A 330 -6.67 -11.96 -2.81
CA LEU A 330 -6.11 -13.21 -2.30
C LEU A 330 -5.69 -13.10 -0.84
N ARG A 331 -5.28 -11.90 -0.36
CA ARG A 331 -5.00 -11.62 1.04
C ARG A 331 -6.23 -11.84 1.94
N ALA A 332 -7.42 -11.52 1.46
CA ALA A 332 -8.66 -11.73 2.21
C ALA A 332 -9.01 -13.22 2.38
N HIS A 333 -8.71 -14.07 1.38
CA HIS A 333 -8.94 -15.52 1.45
C HIS A 333 -7.90 -16.24 2.32
N GLU A 334 -6.66 -15.76 2.38
CA GLU A 334 -5.61 -16.36 3.22
C GLU A 334 -5.88 -16.23 4.73
N THR A 335 -6.63 -15.20 5.15
CA THR A 335 -7.03 -15.03 6.56
C THR A 335 -8.22 -15.91 6.96
N MET A 336 -8.84 -16.64 6.04
CA MET A 336 -9.99 -17.51 6.30
C MET A 336 -9.64 -19.00 6.45
N GLU A 337 -8.41 -19.43 6.12
CA GLU A 337 -8.00 -20.85 6.20
C GLU A 337 -7.22 -21.24 7.47
N TYR A 338 -7.16 -20.37 8.49
CA TYR A 338 -6.50 -20.68 9.77
C TYR A 338 -7.39 -20.36 10.96
#